data_020b74462d02d5153081d41b172b2cd6
#
_entry.id   020b74462d02d5153081d41b172b2cd6
#
_cell.length_a   1.000
_cell.length_b   1.000
_cell.length_c   1.000
_cell.angle_alpha   90.00
_cell.angle_beta   90.00
_cell.angle_gamma   90.00
#
_symmetry.space_group_name_H-M   'P 1'
#
loop_
_entity.id
_entity.type
_entity.pdbx_description
1 polymer ?
#
loop_
_entity_poly.entity_id
_entity_poly.type
_entity_poly.pdbx_seq_one_letter_code
_entity_poly.pdbx_strand_id
1 'polypeptide(L)'
;KERMQTMFQNKWFYLFCISMLPIVELRGGIPAGAAMGLSFWPVYLTCVLGNLLPVPFLILFAKKILEFLSTLPRIGGFFQKIIRRADQKAAEIGHYEKWGLFLFVAIPLPGTGAWTGSLVAAVLRMRIWQAFLVITVGVLVSGFITGGIAYGLFTALA
;
A
#
# COMPACT_ATOMS: atom_id res chain seq x y z
N LYS A 1 -30.86 -15.03 13.54
CA LYS A 1 -30.29 -14.93 12.16
C LYS A 1 -29.78 -13.52 11.87
N GLU A 2 -30.54 -12.46 12.17
CA GLU A 2 -30.14 -11.06 11.90
C GLU A 2 -28.88 -10.64 12.67
N ARG A 3 -28.77 -10.96 13.96
CA ARG A 3 -27.57 -10.65 14.77
C ARG A 3 -26.30 -11.31 14.23
N MET A 4 -26.40 -12.50 13.69
CA MET A 4 -25.26 -13.23 13.13
C MET A 4 -24.82 -12.61 11.80
N GLN A 5 -25.75 -12.18 10.96
CA GLN A 5 -25.46 -11.47 9.71
C GLN A 5 -24.81 -10.11 9.95
N THR A 6 -25.31 -9.33 10.93
CA THR A 6 -24.70 -8.05 11.31
C THR A 6 -23.30 -8.21 11.89
N MET A 7 -23.04 -9.24 12.69
CA MET A 7 -21.69 -9.53 13.20
C MET A 7 -20.72 -9.96 12.08
N PHE A 8 -21.20 -10.72 11.09
CA PHE A 8 -20.38 -11.09 9.92
C PHE A 8 -20.06 -9.88 9.05
N GLN A 9 -21.04 -9.05 8.74
CA GLN A 9 -20.84 -7.82 7.96
C GLN A 9 -19.89 -6.86 8.67
N ASN A 10 -19.98 -6.73 10.00
CA ASN A 10 -19.07 -5.88 10.78
C ASN A 10 -17.61 -6.35 10.74
N LYS A 11 -17.34 -7.66 10.70
CA LYS A 11 -15.98 -8.20 10.61
C LYS A 11 -15.31 -7.87 9.27
N TRP A 12 -16.01 -8.06 8.17
CA TRP A 12 -15.50 -7.75 6.83
C TRP A 12 -15.30 -6.25 6.65
N PHE A 13 -16.24 -5.45 7.08
CA PHE A 13 -16.12 -4.00 7.09
C PHE A 13 -14.95 -3.53 7.95
N TYR A 14 -14.78 -4.12 9.12
CA TYR A 14 -13.65 -3.84 10.00
C TYR A 14 -12.31 -4.14 9.33
N LEU A 15 -12.16 -5.34 8.74
CA LEU A 15 -10.93 -5.74 8.04
C LEU A 15 -10.64 -4.82 6.84
N PHE A 16 -11.66 -4.43 6.10
CA PHE A 16 -11.53 -3.48 5.01
C PHE A 16 -11.02 -2.11 5.50
N CYS A 17 -11.65 -1.57 6.54
CA CYS A 17 -11.28 -0.26 7.09
C CYS A 17 -9.88 -0.25 7.69
N ILE A 18 -9.50 -1.25 8.48
CA ILE A 18 -8.15 -1.28 9.06
C ILE A 18 -7.06 -1.44 7.99
N SER A 19 -7.37 -2.14 6.89
CA SER A 19 -6.44 -2.29 5.78
C SER A 19 -6.26 -1.00 4.97
N MET A 20 -7.18 -0.04 5.09
CA MET A 20 -7.02 1.31 4.52
C MET A 20 -6.06 2.19 5.33
N LEU A 21 -5.82 1.88 6.60
CA LEU A 21 -5.03 2.73 7.50
C LEU A 21 -3.53 2.66 7.15
N PRO A 22 -2.81 3.80 7.23
CA PRO A 22 -1.42 3.90 6.78
C PRO A 22 -0.42 3.07 7.59
N ILE A 23 -0.75 2.71 8.83
CA ILE A 23 0.14 1.95 9.72
C ILE A 23 -0.17 0.47 9.67
N VAL A 24 -1.46 0.13 9.62
CA VAL A 24 -1.92 -1.26 9.72
C VAL A 24 -1.86 -1.96 8.37
N GLU A 25 -2.47 -1.33 7.36
CA GLU A 25 -2.55 -1.86 6.00
C GLU A 25 -3.06 -3.33 5.96
N LEU A 26 -2.88 -4.02 4.84
CA LEU A 26 -3.19 -5.45 4.75
C LEU A 26 -2.31 -6.33 5.66
N ARG A 27 -1.14 -5.82 6.04
CA ARG A 27 -0.17 -6.52 6.91
C ARG A 27 -0.67 -6.71 8.33
N GLY A 28 -1.54 -5.83 8.79
CA GLY A 28 -2.28 -6.00 10.04
C GLY A 28 -3.66 -6.60 9.82
N GLY A 29 -4.32 -6.27 8.70
CA GLY A 29 -5.65 -6.79 8.37
C GLY A 29 -5.69 -8.31 8.17
N ILE A 30 -4.72 -8.87 7.44
CA ILE A 30 -4.66 -10.32 7.19
C ILE A 30 -4.42 -11.12 8.48
N PRO A 31 -3.42 -10.80 9.33
CA PRO A 31 -3.28 -11.47 10.62
C PRO A 31 -4.49 -11.30 11.54
N ALA A 32 -5.15 -10.13 11.52
CA ALA A 32 -6.38 -9.93 12.29
C ALA A 32 -7.50 -10.85 11.81
N GLY A 33 -7.67 -11.04 10.51
CA GLY A 33 -8.61 -11.99 9.93
C GLY A 33 -8.30 -13.44 10.31
N ALA A 34 -7.02 -13.82 10.30
CA ALA A 34 -6.57 -15.13 10.77
C ALA A 34 -6.89 -15.35 12.25
N ALA A 35 -6.60 -14.37 13.11
CA ALA A 35 -6.92 -14.42 14.54
C ALA A 35 -8.43 -14.50 14.82
N MET A 36 -9.27 -13.98 13.91
CA MET A 36 -10.73 -14.12 13.97
C MET A 36 -11.23 -15.48 13.48
N GLY A 37 -10.35 -16.40 13.05
CA GLY A 37 -10.72 -17.69 12.50
C GLY A 37 -11.40 -17.65 11.13
N LEU A 38 -11.18 -16.57 10.38
CA LEU A 38 -11.77 -16.40 9.04
C LEU A 38 -10.91 -17.08 7.98
N SER A 39 -11.55 -17.54 6.90
CA SER A 39 -10.85 -18.20 5.77
C SER A 39 -9.92 -17.23 5.05
N PHE A 40 -8.77 -17.73 4.59
CA PHE A 40 -7.72 -16.92 3.94
C PHE A 40 -8.21 -16.11 2.75
N TRP A 41 -8.84 -16.74 1.77
CA TRP A 41 -9.19 -16.08 0.51
C TRP A 41 -10.10 -14.85 0.66
N PRO A 42 -11.22 -14.94 1.41
CA PRO A 42 -12.05 -13.76 1.64
C PRO A 42 -11.33 -12.65 2.41
N VAL A 43 -10.52 -13.02 3.42
CA VAL A 43 -9.72 -12.05 4.18
C VAL A 43 -8.70 -11.36 3.28
N TYR A 44 -7.98 -12.14 2.48
CA TYR A 44 -6.99 -11.64 1.52
C TYR A 44 -7.62 -10.63 0.55
N LEU A 45 -8.71 -11.00 -0.11
CA LEU A 45 -9.38 -10.13 -1.07
C LEU A 45 -9.90 -8.84 -0.40
N THR A 46 -10.53 -8.95 0.77
CA THR A 46 -11.06 -7.80 1.51
C THR A 46 -9.94 -6.83 1.90
N CYS A 47 -8.82 -7.35 2.44
CA CYS A 47 -7.68 -6.53 2.85
C CYS A 47 -6.95 -5.92 1.65
N VAL A 48 -6.79 -6.64 0.55
CA VAL A 48 -6.20 -6.12 -0.69
C VAL A 48 -7.04 -4.97 -1.25
N LEU A 49 -8.35 -5.13 -1.35
CA LEU A 49 -9.24 -4.09 -1.83
C LEU A 49 -9.22 -2.85 -0.91
N GLY A 50 -9.26 -3.05 0.41
CA GLY A 50 -9.15 -1.98 1.39
C GLY A 50 -7.83 -1.22 1.26
N ASN A 51 -6.72 -1.92 1.07
CA ASN A 51 -5.40 -1.32 0.94
C ASN A 51 -5.19 -0.58 -0.39
N LEU A 52 -5.80 -1.05 -1.48
CA LEU A 52 -5.68 -0.44 -2.80
C LEU A 52 -6.58 0.77 -3.02
N LEU A 53 -7.71 0.85 -2.31
CA LEU A 53 -8.68 1.93 -2.49
C LEU A 53 -8.07 3.33 -2.33
N PRO A 54 -7.28 3.64 -1.29
CA PRO A 54 -6.69 4.97 -1.12
C PRO A 54 -5.52 5.27 -2.07
N VAL A 55 -4.90 4.26 -2.70
CA VAL A 55 -3.66 4.42 -3.48
C VAL A 55 -3.73 5.49 -4.58
N PRO A 56 -4.74 5.50 -5.49
CA PRO A 56 -4.79 6.52 -6.54
C PRO A 56 -4.95 7.93 -5.97
N PHE A 57 -5.73 8.08 -4.90
CA PHE A 57 -5.90 9.36 -4.22
C PHE A 57 -4.61 9.81 -3.54
N LEU A 58 -3.87 8.89 -2.92
CA LEU A 58 -2.59 9.18 -2.28
C LEU A 58 -1.54 9.63 -3.28
N ILE A 59 -1.43 9.00 -4.44
CA ILE A 59 -0.50 9.38 -5.49
C ILE A 59 -0.82 10.79 -6.00
N LEU A 60 -2.10 11.07 -6.29
CA LEU A 60 -2.56 12.38 -6.75
C LEU A 60 -2.31 13.47 -5.71
N PHE A 61 -2.67 13.19 -4.45
CA PHE A 61 -2.55 14.13 -3.36
C PHE A 61 -1.09 14.43 -3.03
N ALA A 62 -0.23 13.40 -2.99
CA ALA A 62 1.20 13.55 -2.77
C ALA A 62 1.88 14.37 -3.87
N LYS A 63 1.50 14.16 -5.14
CA LYS A 63 1.98 15.01 -6.25
C LYS A 63 1.61 16.48 -6.08
N LYS A 64 0.35 16.76 -5.76
CA LYS A 64 -0.10 18.14 -5.51
C LYS A 64 0.61 18.79 -4.33
N ILE A 65 0.82 18.05 -3.24
CA ILE A 65 1.57 18.56 -2.08
C ILE A 65 3.02 18.87 -2.47
N LEU A 66 3.70 17.98 -3.20
CA LEU A 66 5.07 18.21 -3.65
C LEU A 66 5.19 19.43 -4.55
N GLU A 67 4.26 19.60 -5.48
CA GLU A 67 4.19 20.80 -6.34
C GLU A 67 3.98 22.06 -5.52
N PHE A 68 3.03 22.04 -4.59
CA PHE A 68 2.77 23.17 -3.70
C PHE A 68 3.98 23.51 -2.83
N LEU A 69 4.62 22.54 -2.22
CA LEU A 69 5.82 22.73 -1.39
C LEU A 69 7.00 23.29 -2.20
N SER A 70 7.09 22.95 -3.49
CA SER A 70 8.13 23.49 -4.39
C SER A 70 7.97 24.99 -4.67
N THR A 71 6.78 25.54 -4.48
CA THR A 71 6.50 26.97 -4.70
C THR A 71 6.79 27.85 -3.49
N LEU A 72 7.02 27.26 -2.31
CA LEU A 72 7.21 28.01 -1.07
C LEU A 72 8.61 28.67 -1.00
N PRO A 73 8.70 29.96 -0.58
CA PRO A 73 9.96 30.70 -0.68
C PRO A 73 11.07 30.20 0.25
N ARG A 74 10.74 29.53 1.36
CA ARG A 74 11.73 29.03 2.35
C ARG A 74 12.22 27.62 2.11
N ILE A 75 11.34 26.73 1.63
CA ILE A 75 11.60 25.28 1.49
C ILE A 75 11.50 24.80 0.03
N GLY A 76 10.95 25.64 -0.85
CA GLY A 76 10.74 25.31 -2.26
C GLY A 76 12.01 24.87 -3.00
N GLY A 77 13.16 25.49 -2.70
CA GLY A 77 14.44 25.13 -3.30
C GLY A 77 14.89 23.67 -3.00
N PHE A 78 14.57 23.17 -1.81
CA PHE A 78 14.85 21.77 -1.44
C PHE A 78 13.96 20.80 -2.23
N PHE A 79 12.66 21.08 -2.32
CA PHE A 79 11.72 20.25 -3.07
C PHE A 79 11.96 20.32 -4.58
N GLN A 80 12.32 21.49 -5.12
CA GLN A 80 12.74 21.63 -6.52
C GLN A 80 13.98 20.80 -6.85
N LYS A 81 14.94 20.72 -5.93
CA LYS A 81 16.12 19.83 -6.09
C LYS A 81 15.72 18.36 -6.14
N ILE A 82 14.79 17.93 -5.27
CA ILE A 82 14.30 16.55 -5.25
C ILE A 82 13.57 16.24 -6.57
N ILE A 83 12.68 17.12 -7.01
CA ILE A 83 11.94 16.97 -8.26
C ILE A 83 12.88 16.91 -9.45
N ARG A 84 13.86 17.82 -9.52
CA ARG A 84 14.84 17.87 -10.62
C ARG A 84 15.73 16.64 -10.66
N ARG A 85 16.17 16.12 -9.50
CA ARG A 85 16.92 14.86 -9.43
C ARG A 85 16.09 13.66 -9.85
N ALA A 86 14.81 13.63 -9.48
CA ALA A 86 13.89 12.59 -9.91
C ALA A 86 13.69 12.64 -11.43
N ASP A 87 13.50 13.82 -12.03
CA ASP A 87 13.35 13.97 -13.47
C ASP A 87 14.61 13.56 -14.26
N GLN A 88 15.81 13.91 -13.75
CA GLN A 88 17.08 13.51 -14.35
C GLN A 88 17.29 12.00 -14.30
N LYS A 89 16.97 11.37 -13.19
CA LYS A 89 17.09 9.91 -13.03
C LYS A 89 15.99 9.14 -13.74
N ALA A 90 14.80 9.68 -13.88
CA ALA A 90 13.71 9.03 -14.60
C ALA A 90 14.05 8.75 -16.08
N ALA A 91 14.87 9.60 -16.71
CA ALA A 91 15.36 9.39 -18.07
C ALA A 91 16.38 8.24 -18.18
N GLU A 92 17.16 7.99 -17.10
CA GLU A 92 18.22 6.96 -17.08
C GLU A 92 17.73 5.60 -16.53
N ILE A 93 16.71 5.59 -15.63
CA ILE A 93 16.38 4.44 -14.78
C ILE A 93 14.98 3.87 -15.06
N GLY A 94 14.28 4.30 -16.08
CA GLY A 94 12.85 4.06 -16.35
C GLY A 94 12.31 2.63 -16.15
N HIS A 95 13.14 1.58 -16.21
CA HIS A 95 12.77 0.21 -15.85
C HIS A 95 13.04 -0.12 -14.38
N TYR A 96 14.13 0.40 -13.81
CA TYR A 96 14.55 0.09 -12.43
C TYR A 96 13.64 0.72 -11.38
N GLU A 97 13.02 1.88 -11.69
CA GLU A 97 12.06 2.52 -10.78
C GLU A 97 10.84 1.65 -10.49
N LYS A 98 10.33 0.99 -11.52
CA LYS A 98 9.16 0.09 -11.39
C LYS A 98 9.50 -1.13 -10.56
N TRP A 99 10.66 -1.74 -10.80
CA TRP A 99 11.14 -2.88 -10.03
C TRP A 99 11.47 -2.50 -8.59
N GLY A 100 12.10 -1.35 -8.38
CA GLY A 100 12.39 -0.81 -7.05
C GLY A 100 11.11 -0.56 -6.26
N LEU A 101 10.12 0.09 -6.87
CA LEU A 101 8.83 0.33 -6.23
C LEU A 101 8.07 -0.98 -5.96
N PHE A 102 8.09 -1.93 -6.90
CA PHE A 102 7.48 -3.25 -6.71
C PHE A 102 8.08 -3.97 -5.50
N LEU A 103 9.41 -4.11 -5.45
CA LEU A 103 10.09 -4.77 -4.33
C LEU A 103 9.83 -4.06 -3.01
N PHE A 104 9.84 -2.74 -3.02
CA PHE A 104 9.55 -1.92 -1.84
C PHE A 104 8.16 -2.19 -1.26
N VAL A 105 7.15 -2.38 -2.12
CA VAL A 105 5.79 -2.68 -1.70
C VAL A 105 5.60 -4.17 -1.40
N ALA A 106 6.23 -5.06 -2.18
CA ALA A 106 6.05 -6.51 -2.07
C ALA A 106 6.66 -7.10 -0.79
N ILE A 107 7.80 -6.55 -0.34
CA ILE A 107 8.46 -7.05 0.87
C ILE A 107 7.72 -6.52 2.10
N PRO A 108 7.17 -7.41 2.96
CA PRO A 108 6.36 -7.00 4.10
C PRO A 108 7.22 -6.53 5.28
N LEU A 109 7.88 -5.39 5.14
CA LEU A 109 8.66 -4.75 6.21
C LEU A 109 7.89 -3.57 6.80
N PRO A 110 8.14 -3.22 8.07
CA PRO A 110 7.60 -1.99 8.67
C PRO A 110 8.01 -0.75 7.88
N GLY A 111 7.06 0.12 7.58
CA GLY A 111 7.32 1.37 6.85
C GLY A 111 7.42 1.22 5.32
N THR A 112 7.31 0.01 4.78
CA THR A 112 7.08 -0.22 3.34
C THR A 112 5.61 -0.50 3.09
N GLY A 113 5.10 -0.41 1.88
CA GLY A 113 3.72 -0.74 1.59
C GLY A 113 3.05 0.20 0.61
N ALA A 114 1.72 0.11 0.51
CA ALA A 114 0.96 0.88 -0.47
C ALA A 114 0.98 2.39 -0.18
N TRP A 115 0.90 2.80 1.07
CA TRP A 115 0.95 4.20 1.46
C TRP A 115 2.30 4.84 1.14
N THR A 116 3.36 4.29 1.69
CA THR A 116 4.73 4.77 1.42
C THR A 116 5.14 4.57 -0.02
N GLY A 117 4.72 3.48 -0.66
CA GLY A 117 4.90 3.25 -2.09
C GLY A 117 4.24 4.32 -2.94
N SER A 118 3.05 4.79 -2.57
CA SER A 118 2.36 5.89 -3.25
C SER A 118 3.13 7.21 -3.13
N LEU A 119 3.70 7.49 -1.96
CA LEU A 119 4.55 8.67 -1.75
C LEU A 119 5.84 8.59 -2.58
N VAL A 120 6.49 7.42 -2.59
CA VAL A 120 7.69 7.17 -3.42
C VAL A 120 7.37 7.35 -4.90
N ALA A 121 6.25 6.79 -5.38
CA ALA A 121 5.81 6.95 -6.76
C ALA A 121 5.54 8.41 -7.14
N ALA A 122 5.01 9.20 -6.20
CA ALA A 122 4.79 10.64 -6.40
C ALA A 122 6.12 11.42 -6.50
N VAL A 123 7.09 11.12 -5.62
CA VAL A 123 8.42 11.72 -5.64
C VAL A 123 9.16 11.39 -6.94
N LEU A 124 9.08 10.14 -7.40
CA LEU A 124 9.65 9.68 -8.66
C LEU A 124 8.87 10.19 -9.90
N ARG A 125 7.77 10.93 -9.68
CA ARG A 125 6.92 11.47 -10.74
C ARG A 125 6.40 10.41 -11.74
N MET A 126 6.23 9.19 -11.27
CA MET A 126 5.68 8.09 -12.08
C MET A 126 4.28 8.44 -12.57
N ARG A 127 3.91 7.94 -13.74
CA ARG A 127 2.52 8.04 -14.23
C ARG A 127 1.59 7.30 -13.28
N ILE A 128 0.44 7.89 -12.95
CA ILE A 128 -0.52 7.34 -11.96
C ILE A 128 -0.89 5.90 -12.27
N TRP A 129 -1.19 5.58 -13.54
CA TRP A 129 -1.51 4.23 -13.98
C TRP A 129 -0.37 3.23 -13.76
N GLN A 130 0.85 3.62 -14.10
CA GLN A 130 2.02 2.76 -13.94
C GLN A 130 2.31 2.52 -12.46
N ALA A 131 2.29 3.58 -11.64
CA ALA A 131 2.47 3.48 -10.20
C ALA A 131 1.38 2.61 -9.56
N PHE A 132 0.12 2.81 -9.93
CA PHE A 132 -1.00 2.02 -9.42
C PHE A 132 -0.86 0.53 -9.76
N LEU A 133 -0.51 0.19 -10.99
CA LEU A 133 -0.30 -1.21 -11.40
C LEU A 133 0.86 -1.86 -10.65
N VAL A 134 1.99 -1.17 -10.53
CA VAL A 134 3.17 -1.68 -9.81
C VAL A 134 2.86 -1.88 -8.33
N ILE A 135 2.19 -0.91 -7.69
CA ILE A 135 1.77 -1.01 -6.29
C ILE A 135 0.77 -2.15 -6.13
N THR A 136 -0.19 -2.31 -7.04
CA THR A 136 -1.18 -3.40 -6.99
C THR A 136 -0.49 -4.76 -6.99
N VAL A 137 0.44 -5.00 -7.91
CA VAL A 137 1.18 -6.27 -7.96
C VAL A 137 2.01 -6.46 -6.68
N GLY A 138 2.65 -5.41 -6.18
CA GLY A 138 3.38 -5.44 -4.91
C GLY A 138 2.49 -5.78 -3.72
N VAL A 139 1.31 -5.18 -3.63
CA VAL A 139 0.30 -5.44 -2.59
C VAL A 139 -0.19 -6.90 -2.64
N LEU A 140 -0.47 -7.42 -3.84
CA LEU A 140 -0.87 -8.82 -4.03
C LEU A 140 0.20 -9.78 -3.49
N VAL A 141 1.46 -9.56 -3.86
CA VAL A 141 2.59 -10.38 -3.40
C VAL A 141 2.78 -10.25 -1.89
N SER A 142 2.78 -9.02 -1.36
CA SER A 142 2.89 -8.75 0.08
C SER A 142 1.79 -9.44 0.88
N GLY A 143 0.56 -9.41 0.37
CA GLY A 143 -0.59 -10.09 0.97
C GLY A 143 -0.44 -11.61 1.00
N PHE A 144 0.10 -12.21 -0.06
CA PHE A 144 0.42 -13.65 -0.09
C PHE A 144 1.49 -14.03 0.93
N ILE A 145 2.56 -13.26 1.02
CA ILE A 145 3.64 -13.50 1.99
C ILE A 145 3.09 -13.37 3.42
N THR A 146 2.39 -12.26 3.70
CA THR A 146 1.80 -12.01 5.03
C THR A 146 0.77 -13.08 5.39
N GLY A 147 -0.06 -13.48 4.43
CA GLY A 147 -1.06 -14.53 4.62
C GLY A 147 -0.44 -15.90 4.86
N GLY A 148 0.60 -16.25 4.09
CA GLY A 148 1.36 -17.48 4.30
C GLY A 148 1.94 -17.58 5.71
N ILE A 149 2.50 -16.48 6.21
CA ILE A 149 3.02 -16.40 7.58
C ILE A 149 1.90 -16.49 8.62
N ALA A 150 0.84 -15.68 8.47
CA ALA A 150 -0.23 -15.60 9.45
C ALA A 150 -1.04 -16.89 9.55
N TYR A 151 -1.43 -17.47 8.42
CA TYR A 151 -2.23 -18.71 8.39
C TYR A 151 -1.37 -19.95 8.58
N GLY A 152 -0.13 -19.96 8.09
CA GLY A 152 0.82 -21.05 8.31
C GLY A 152 1.27 -21.15 9.76
N LEU A 153 1.55 -20.01 10.40
CA LEU A 153 1.93 -19.98 11.81
C LEU A 153 0.80 -20.47 12.71
N PHE A 154 -0.44 -20.03 12.48
CA PHE A 154 -1.59 -20.47 13.27
C PHE A 154 -1.93 -21.94 13.05
N THR A 155 -1.74 -22.50 11.86
CA THR A 155 -1.93 -23.94 11.61
C THR A 155 -0.82 -24.78 12.20
N ALA A 156 0.39 -24.27 12.33
CA ALA A 156 1.51 -24.96 12.97
C ALA A 156 1.43 -24.94 14.51
N LEU A 157 0.70 -23.97 15.10
CA LEU A 157 0.51 -23.85 16.55
C LEU A 157 -0.79 -24.51 17.03
N ALA A 158 -1.69 -24.87 16.12
CA ALA A 158 -2.94 -25.58 16.41
C ALA A 158 -2.76 -27.11 16.28
#